data_cd4530d68e49a21e84ef9a7aa38b7b7d
#
_entry.id   cd4530d68e49a21e84ef9a7aa38b7b7d
#
_cell.length_a   1.000
_cell.length_b   1.000
_cell.length_c   1.000
_cell.angle_alpha   90.00
_cell.angle_beta   90.00
_cell.angle_gamma   90.00
#
_symmetry.space_group_name_H-M   'P 1'
#
loop_
_entity.id
_entity.type
_entity.pdbx_description
1 polymer ?
#
loop_
_entity_poly.entity_id
_entity_poly.type
_entity_poly.pdbx_seq_one_letter_code
_entity_poly.pdbx_strand_id
1 'polypeptide(L)'
;MVIGVYRKCFNVLVDSGTIVSVFVNTGYTMPMSIHTSLNEGGEPFFDCVFEGDDVWISGGVLTSGGFACIMSDALLQEMHRCAIPEADADILKKQQLLFASLLKKHGKRRGEGKNLERWIKFLFEEIVPPPSEKILCSLAYLFEAIRSGDEQTVIAGLERTVGAGIGLTPSADDVICGMCHALYMFGAGREFLSLLRSYVKAFGRGRTTLVSAQQLKLSAGGVMSDPVFRLMECIAQNAPEDTMRRTLCKAVEYGSSSGTELCMGVLAGCCLVSTEAARQTVCFAAGKESGNYDGQKEFCDKKQVLRLCPSDEACR
;
A
#
# COMPACT_ATOMS: atom_id res chain seq x y z
N MET A 1 13.43 7.97 18.03
CA MET A 1 12.83 7.30 19.20
C MET A 1 12.02 6.09 18.73
N VAL A 2 12.14 4.94 19.39
CA VAL A 2 11.37 3.72 19.11
C VAL A 2 9.93 3.93 19.58
N ILE A 3 8.95 3.65 18.70
CA ILE A 3 7.50 3.80 18.96
C ILE A 3 6.74 2.47 19.00
N GLY A 4 7.42 1.36 18.85
CA GLY A 4 6.85 0.02 18.97
C GLY A 4 7.83 -1.06 18.53
N VAL A 5 7.80 -2.18 19.26
CA VAL A 5 8.65 -3.37 19.01
C VAL A 5 7.75 -4.55 18.71
N TYR A 6 8.07 -5.29 17.65
CA TYR A 6 7.29 -6.43 17.15
C TYR A 6 8.21 -7.61 16.87
N ARG A 7 7.63 -8.77 16.64
CA ARG A 7 8.39 -10.01 16.40
C ARG A 7 9.44 -9.91 15.29
N LYS A 8 9.11 -9.20 14.20
CA LYS A 8 9.97 -9.12 13.00
C LYS A 8 10.56 -7.73 12.74
N CYS A 9 10.14 -6.72 13.49
CA CYS A 9 10.61 -5.34 13.31
C CYS A 9 10.42 -4.50 14.56
N PHE A 10 11.07 -3.34 14.57
CA PHE A 10 10.69 -2.23 15.43
C PHE A 10 10.52 -0.95 14.59
N ASN A 11 9.66 -0.07 15.04
CA ASN A 11 9.34 1.18 14.36
C ASN A 11 10.01 2.36 15.07
N VAL A 12 10.63 3.21 14.27
CA VAL A 12 11.34 4.41 14.73
C VAL A 12 10.61 5.64 14.18
N LEU A 13 10.21 6.54 15.05
CA LEU A 13 9.76 7.87 14.68
C LEU A 13 10.99 8.79 14.61
N VAL A 14 11.30 9.30 13.41
CA VAL A 14 12.39 10.27 13.22
C VAL A 14 11.86 11.70 13.35
N ASP A 15 12.77 12.67 13.53
CA ASP A 15 12.44 14.07 13.82
C ASP A 15 11.54 14.74 12.78
N SER A 16 11.61 14.29 11.53
CA SER A 16 10.71 14.75 10.46
C SER A 16 9.25 14.31 10.62
N GLY A 17 8.95 13.46 11.62
CA GLY A 17 7.65 12.82 11.80
C GLY A 17 7.44 11.62 10.90
N THR A 18 8.47 11.14 10.22
CA THR A 18 8.44 9.93 9.39
C THR A 18 8.69 8.70 10.25
N ILE A 19 8.03 7.59 9.94
CA ILE A 19 8.28 6.30 10.58
C ILE A 19 9.19 5.47 9.67
N VAL A 20 10.27 4.98 10.23
CA VAL A 20 11.18 4.00 9.59
C VAL A 20 11.09 2.70 10.36
N SER A 21 10.86 1.60 9.66
CA SER A 21 10.80 0.28 10.26
C SER A 21 12.11 -0.46 10.08
N VAL A 22 12.68 -1.00 11.15
CA VAL A 22 13.89 -1.84 11.10
C VAL A 22 13.45 -3.29 11.18
N PHE A 23 13.64 -4.05 10.10
CA PHE A 23 13.20 -5.43 9.94
C PHE A 23 14.34 -6.44 10.07
N VAL A 24 14.00 -7.64 10.49
CA VAL A 24 14.80 -8.84 10.17
C VAL A 24 14.81 -9.06 8.66
N ASN A 25 15.64 -9.96 8.16
CA ASN A 25 15.62 -10.36 6.76
C ASN A 25 14.31 -11.10 6.43
N THR A 26 13.39 -10.42 5.74
CA THR A 26 12.08 -10.97 5.33
C THR A 26 12.09 -11.52 3.91
N GLY A 27 13.21 -11.41 3.18
CA GLY A 27 13.31 -11.82 1.78
C GLY A 27 12.52 -10.93 0.80
N TYR A 28 11.97 -9.79 1.26
CA TYR A 28 11.30 -8.77 0.44
C TYR A 28 11.50 -7.37 1.05
N THR A 29 11.41 -6.35 0.22
CA THR A 29 11.62 -4.96 0.64
C THR A 29 10.30 -4.24 0.88
N MET A 30 10.27 -3.47 1.97
CA MET A 30 9.14 -2.61 2.35
C MET A 30 9.52 -1.14 2.20
N PRO A 31 8.55 -0.26 1.89
CA PRO A 31 8.78 1.17 1.89
C PRO A 31 9.22 1.69 3.26
N MET A 32 10.11 2.68 3.28
CA MET A 32 10.59 3.34 4.51
C MET A 32 11.09 2.33 5.55
N SER A 33 11.94 1.42 5.12
CA SER A 33 12.48 0.38 6.00
C SER A 33 13.97 0.14 5.83
N ILE A 34 14.58 -0.38 6.89
CA ILE A 34 15.92 -0.93 6.93
C ILE A 34 15.78 -2.42 7.16
N HIS A 35 16.33 -3.24 6.27
CA HIS A 35 16.35 -4.69 6.41
C HIS A 35 17.73 -5.14 6.88
N THR A 36 17.77 -5.81 8.00
CA THR A 36 19.01 -6.36 8.58
C THR A 36 19.32 -7.73 8.00
N SER A 37 20.52 -8.24 8.26
CA SER A 37 20.90 -9.61 7.95
C SER A 37 20.39 -10.66 8.96
N LEU A 38 19.71 -10.22 10.03
CA LEU A 38 19.13 -11.13 11.03
C LEU A 38 18.05 -12.01 10.41
N ASN A 39 18.13 -13.31 10.65
CA ASN A 39 17.14 -14.27 10.16
C ASN A 39 15.81 -14.16 10.92
N GLU A 40 14.71 -14.61 10.30
CA GLU A 40 13.37 -14.61 10.88
C GLU A 40 13.20 -15.55 12.11
N GLY A 41 14.20 -16.35 12.46
CA GLY A 41 14.17 -17.27 13.60
C GLY A 41 14.31 -16.53 14.93
N GLY A 42 13.30 -16.61 15.80
CA GLY A 42 13.30 -15.96 17.11
C GLY A 42 12.63 -14.59 17.15
N GLU A 43 12.91 -13.84 18.21
CA GLU A 43 12.35 -12.50 18.50
C GLU A 43 13.52 -11.54 18.79
N PRO A 44 14.40 -11.26 17.81
CA PRO A 44 15.72 -10.69 18.05
C PRO A 44 15.70 -9.28 18.63
N PHE A 45 14.54 -8.58 18.59
CA PHE A 45 14.43 -7.22 19.07
C PHE A 45 13.85 -7.12 20.50
N PHE A 46 13.05 -8.08 20.96
CA PHE A 46 12.34 -7.97 22.25
C PHE A 46 13.26 -7.93 23.47
N ASP A 47 14.46 -8.53 23.37
CA ASP A 47 15.40 -8.58 24.49
C ASP A 47 16.38 -7.39 24.50
N CYS A 48 16.40 -6.56 23.46
CA CYS A 48 17.43 -5.54 23.31
C CYS A 48 16.94 -4.15 22.85
N VAL A 49 15.66 -4.02 22.40
CA VAL A 49 15.07 -2.75 21.98
C VAL A 49 13.75 -2.57 22.69
N PHE A 50 13.52 -1.38 23.27
CA PHE A 50 12.31 -1.07 24.01
C PHE A 50 11.63 0.19 23.46
N GLU A 51 10.32 0.27 23.58
CA GLU A 51 9.57 1.47 23.24
C GLU A 51 10.05 2.63 24.12
N GLY A 52 10.33 3.77 23.47
CA GLY A 52 10.95 4.93 24.10
C GLY A 52 12.46 5.03 23.94
N ASP A 53 13.14 3.97 23.50
CA ASP A 53 14.59 4.02 23.27
C ASP A 53 14.93 5.05 22.18
N ASP A 54 16.02 5.77 22.39
CA ASP A 54 16.59 6.63 21.37
C ASP A 54 17.28 5.81 20.30
N VAL A 55 17.24 6.32 19.07
CA VAL A 55 17.91 5.72 17.91
C VAL A 55 18.93 6.70 17.37
N TRP A 56 20.16 6.25 17.26
CA TRP A 56 21.27 7.04 16.77
C TRP A 56 21.90 6.39 15.54
N ILE A 57 22.33 7.22 14.60
CA ILE A 57 23.17 6.79 13.47
C ILE A 57 24.47 7.60 13.55
N SER A 58 25.57 6.94 13.83
CA SER A 58 26.89 7.55 13.92
C SER A 58 27.95 6.61 13.34
N GLY A 59 28.88 7.15 12.55
CA GLY A 59 29.96 6.37 11.95
C GLY A 59 29.49 5.19 11.08
N GLY A 60 28.31 5.29 10.46
CA GLY A 60 27.73 4.20 9.66
C GLY A 60 27.13 3.06 10.50
N VAL A 61 26.87 3.29 11.78
CA VAL A 61 26.22 2.32 12.68
C VAL A 61 24.92 2.90 13.21
N LEU A 62 23.82 2.15 13.06
CA LEU A 62 22.55 2.43 13.73
C LEU A 62 22.56 1.71 15.08
N THR A 63 22.25 2.43 16.16
CA THR A 63 22.16 1.89 17.53
C THR A 63 20.83 2.25 18.17
N SER A 64 20.27 1.32 18.96
CA SER A 64 19.08 1.55 19.80
C SER A 64 19.04 0.52 20.93
N GLY A 65 19.01 0.98 22.19
CA GLY A 65 19.11 0.09 23.34
C GLY A 65 20.34 -0.83 23.26
N GLY A 66 20.12 -2.14 23.33
CA GLY A 66 21.17 -3.16 23.16
C GLY A 66 21.40 -3.61 21.71
N PHE A 67 20.71 -3.00 20.73
CA PHE A 67 20.83 -3.36 19.31
C PHE A 67 21.81 -2.44 18.58
N ALA A 68 22.63 -3.04 17.70
CA ALA A 68 23.49 -2.29 16.77
C ALA A 68 23.48 -2.94 15.38
N CYS A 69 23.42 -2.10 14.33
CA CYS A 69 23.43 -2.54 12.94
C CYS A 69 24.44 -1.71 12.14
N ILE A 70 25.39 -2.38 11.51
CA ILE A 70 26.38 -1.75 10.63
C ILE A 70 25.69 -1.46 9.29
N MET A 71 25.76 -0.20 8.84
CA MET A 71 25.10 0.29 7.62
C MET A 71 26.09 0.68 6.52
N SER A 72 27.41 0.54 6.74
CA SER A 72 28.44 0.94 5.76
C SER A 72 28.29 0.25 4.41
N ASP A 73 27.81 -1.00 4.42
CA ASP A 73 27.62 -1.82 3.21
C ASP A 73 26.14 -1.96 2.83
N ALA A 74 25.27 -1.12 3.40
CA ALA A 74 23.84 -1.15 3.11
C ALA A 74 23.56 -0.77 1.66
N LEU A 75 22.77 -1.59 0.98
CA LEU A 75 22.28 -1.30 -0.36
C LEU A 75 21.03 -0.42 -0.28
N LEU A 76 21.08 0.73 -0.94
CA LEU A 76 19.89 1.56 -1.11
C LEU A 76 19.04 1.00 -2.24
N GLN A 77 17.84 0.55 -1.91
CA GLN A 77 16.86 0.11 -2.89
C GLN A 77 15.84 1.21 -3.13
N GLU A 78 15.79 1.74 -4.36
CA GLU A 78 14.72 2.63 -4.77
C GLU A 78 13.41 1.82 -4.88
N MET A 79 12.35 2.31 -4.24
CA MET A 79 11.03 1.73 -4.40
C MET A 79 10.44 2.19 -5.74
N HIS A 80 10.19 1.23 -6.62
CA HIS A 80 9.76 1.50 -7.99
C HIS A 80 8.43 2.26 -8.03
N ARG A 81 8.40 3.32 -8.82
CA ARG A 81 7.24 4.17 -9.09
C ARG A 81 6.92 4.22 -10.58
N CYS A 82 7.08 3.11 -11.27
CA CYS A 82 6.78 3.09 -12.70
C CYS A 82 5.30 2.80 -12.89
N ALA A 83 4.60 3.72 -13.56
CA ALA A 83 3.31 3.38 -14.15
C ALA A 83 3.57 2.35 -15.27
N ILE A 84 2.74 1.32 -15.34
CA ILE A 84 2.75 0.37 -16.45
C ILE A 84 1.99 1.05 -17.59
N PRO A 85 2.56 1.13 -18.80
CA PRO A 85 1.84 1.67 -19.94
C PRO A 85 0.55 0.89 -20.14
N GLU A 86 -0.46 1.57 -20.69
CA GLU A 86 -1.85 1.17 -20.89
C GLU A 86 -2.05 -0.35 -20.98
N ALA A 87 -2.56 -0.93 -19.89
CA ALA A 87 -2.90 -2.35 -19.89
C ALA A 87 -4.14 -2.53 -20.79
N ASP A 88 -4.06 -3.50 -21.71
CA ASP A 88 -5.18 -3.90 -22.53
C ASP A 88 -6.39 -4.26 -21.63
N ALA A 89 -7.55 -3.67 -21.90
CA ALA A 89 -8.74 -3.83 -21.06
C ALA A 89 -9.22 -5.28 -20.97
N ASP A 90 -9.09 -6.06 -22.05
CA ASP A 90 -9.48 -7.47 -22.08
C ASP A 90 -8.49 -8.32 -21.28
N ILE A 91 -7.20 -8.02 -21.38
CA ILE A 91 -6.17 -8.65 -20.56
C ILE A 91 -6.43 -8.36 -19.09
N LEU A 92 -6.68 -7.09 -18.75
CA LEU A 92 -6.95 -6.69 -17.36
C LEU A 92 -8.17 -7.41 -16.79
N LYS A 93 -9.27 -7.47 -17.53
CA LYS A 93 -10.49 -8.19 -17.14
C LYS A 93 -10.26 -9.69 -16.91
N LYS A 94 -9.53 -10.34 -17.81
CA LYS A 94 -9.16 -11.76 -17.69
C LYS A 94 -8.29 -11.99 -16.45
N GLN A 95 -7.28 -11.14 -16.23
CA GLN A 95 -6.36 -11.28 -15.12
C GLN A 95 -7.03 -10.98 -13.77
N GLN A 96 -8.01 -10.07 -13.71
CA GLN A 96 -8.81 -9.83 -12.51
C GLN A 96 -9.57 -11.09 -12.07
N LEU A 97 -10.19 -11.81 -13.00
CA LEU A 97 -10.92 -13.05 -12.69
C LEU A 97 -9.98 -14.15 -12.18
N LEU A 98 -8.83 -14.30 -12.81
CA LEU A 98 -7.80 -15.23 -12.35
C LEU A 98 -7.28 -14.84 -10.97
N PHE A 99 -6.98 -13.56 -10.77
CA PHE A 99 -6.51 -13.04 -9.48
C PHE A 99 -7.55 -13.25 -8.38
N ALA A 100 -8.83 -12.94 -8.62
CA ALA A 100 -9.91 -13.18 -7.68
C ALA A 100 -10.03 -14.65 -7.27
N SER A 101 -9.93 -15.56 -8.25
CA SER A 101 -9.95 -17.01 -8.00
C SER A 101 -8.78 -17.47 -7.13
N LEU A 102 -7.56 -17.02 -7.45
CA LEU A 102 -6.36 -17.34 -6.69
C LEU A 102 -6.38 -16.72 -5.29
N LEU A 103 -6.83 -15.46 -5.16
CA LEU A 103 -6.97 -14.78 -3.88
C LEU A 103 -7.99 -15.49 -2.98
N LYS A 104 -9.12 -15.93 -3.53
CA LYS A 104 -10.09 -16.76 -2.82
C LYS A 104 -9.48 -18.04 -2.27
N LYS A 105 -8.58 -18.67 -3.01
CA LYS A 105 -7.92 -19.94 -2.65
C LYS A 105 -6.79 -19.76 -1.64
N HIS A 106 -5.98 -18.71 -1.77
CA HIS A 106 -4.73 -18.53 -1.05
C HIS A 106 -4.75 -17.40 0.00
N GLY A 107 -5.74 -16.51 -0.03
CA GLY A 107 -5.89 -15.44 0.95
C GLY A 107 -6.12 -15.96 2.36
N LYS A 108 -5.51 -15.28 3.35
CA LYS A 108 -5.69 -15.60 4.77
C LYS A 108 -7.09 -15.23 5.24
N ARG A 109 -7.75 -16.13 5.98
CA ARG A 109 -9.10 -15.92 6.54
C ARG A 109 -9.07 -15.21 7.90
N ARG A 110 -8.28 -14.13 7.99
CA ARG A 110 -8.12 -13.28 9.18
C ARG A 110 -8.45 -11.84 8.84
N GLY A 111 -8.76 -11.01 9.86
CA GLY A 111 -9.22 -9.64 9.63
C GLY A 111 -10.42 -9.61 8.68
N GLU A 112 -10.42 -8.71 7.71
CA GLU A 112 -11.43 -8.66 6.65
C GLU A 112 -11.27 -9.77 5.60
N GLY A 113 -10.14 -10.47 5.55
CA GLY A 113 -9.96 -11.65 4.71
C GLY A 113 -10.98 -12.77 4.98
N LYS A 114 -11.62 -12.80 6.17
CA LYS A 114 -12.76 -13.68 6.46
C LYS A 114 -13.98 -13.39 5.55
N ASN A 115 -14.13 -12.15 5.10
CA ASN A 115 -15.22 -11.65 4.27
C ASN A 115 -14.87 -11.61 2.77
N LEU A 116 -13.70 -12.14 2.39
CA LEU A 116 -13.16 -12.08 1.03
C LEU A 116 -14.14 -12.57 -0.06
N GLU A 117 -14.90 -13.63 0.20
CA GLU A 117 -15.89 -14.13 -0.78
C GLU A 117 -17.01 -13.12 -1.04
N ARG A 118 -17.46 -12.44 0.00
CA ARG A 118 -18.49 -11.40 -0.11
C ARG A 118 -17.95 -10.17 -0.81
N TRP A 119 -16.68 -9.83 -0.55
CA TRP A 119 -16.00 -8.76 -1.26
C TRP A 119 -15.91 -9.03 -2.76
N ILE A 120 -15.53 -10.26 -3.15
CA ILE A 120 -15.48 -10.68 -4.55
C ILE A 120 -16.90 -10.62 -5.19
N LYS A 121 -17.93 -11.10 -4.49
CA LYS A 121 -19.31 -11.01 -4.98
C LYS A 121 -19.77 -9.56 -5.14
N PHE A 122 -19.39 -8.66 -4.24
CA PHE A 122 -19.68 -7.24 -4.39
C PHE A 122 -19.04 -6.68 -5.66
N LEU A 123 -17.75 -6.96 -5.88
CA LEU A 123 -16.99 -6.41 -7.01
C LEU A 123 -17.45 -6.92 -8.39
N PHE A 124 -17.89 -8.17 -8.49
CA PHE A 124 -18.22 -8.81 -9.78
C PHE A 124 -19.70 -9.08 -10.00
N GLU A 125 -20.50 -9.22 -8.94
CA GLU A 125 -21.91 -9.56 -8.99
C GLU A 125 -22.79 -8.42 -8.43
N GLU A 126 -22.19 -7.31 -8.00
CA GLU A 126 -22.86 -6.14 -7.37
C GLU A 126 -23.73 -6.51 -6.14
N ILE A 127 -23.38 -7.61 -5.46
CA ILE A 127 -24.10 -8.05 -4.26
C ILE A 127 -23.62 -7.22 -3.06
N VAL A 128 -24.47 -6.33 -2.56
CA VAL A 128 -24.16 -5.45 -1.43
C VAL A 128 -23.89 -6.26 -0.16
N PRO A 129 -22.80 -5.95 0.60
CA PRO A 129 -22.55 -6.61 1.88
C PRO A 129 -23.65 -6.37 2.90
N PRO A 130 -23.94 -7.34 3.80
CA PRO A 130 -24.96 -7.19 4.81
C PRO A 130 -24.56 -6.14 5.86
N PRO A 131 -25.50 -5.38 6.44
CA PRO A 131 -25.23 -4.30 7.41
C PRO A 131 -24.45 -4.73 8.66
N SER A 132 -24.45 -6.02 8.98
CA SER A 132 -23.64 -6.59 10.07
C SER A 132 -22.14 -6.53 9.81
N GLU A 133 -21.71 -6.41 8.57
CA GLU A 133 -20.31 -6.33 8.14
C GLU A 133 -19.90 -4.87 7.91
N LYS A 134 -19.84 -4.11 8.99
CA LYS A 134 -19.68 -2.64 8.96
C LYS A 134 -18.46 -2.18 8.14
N ILE A 135 -17.30 -2.83 8.29
CA ILE A 135 -16.07 -2.45 7.57
C ILE A 135 -16.26 -2.72 6.07
N LEU A 136 -16.81 -3.88 5.72
CA LEU A 136 -17.05 -4.23 4.32
C LEU A 136 -18.06 -3.29 3.66
N CYS A 137 -19.12 -2.91 4.38
CA CYS A 137 -20.09 -1.90 3.93
C CYS A 137 -19.44 -0.54 3.70
N SER A 138 -18.53 -0.11 4.59
CA SER A 138 -17.82 1.16 4.44
C SER A 138 -16.88 1.13 3.24
N LEU A 139 -16.17 0.03 3.03
CA LEU A 139 -15.33 -0.19 1.85
C LEU A 139 -16.14 -0.20 0.54
N ALA A 140 -17.29 -0.87 0.53
CA ALA A 140 -18.19 -0.89 -0.62
C ALA A 140 -18.73 0.51 -0.92
N TYR A 141 -19.11 1.27 0.11
CA TYR A 141 -19.52 2.66 -0.06
C TYR A 141 -18.40 3.52 -0.65
N LEU A 142 -17.17 3.41 -0.14
CA LEU A 142 -16.02 4.15 -0.68
C LEU A 142 -15.72 3.74 -2.13
N PHE A 143 -15.79 2.46 -2.46
CA PHE A 143 -15.60 1.97 -3.82
C PHE A 143 -16.60 2.62 -4.79
N GLU A 144 -17.89 2.65 -4.43
CA GLU A 144 -18.94 3.27 -5.24
C GLU A 144 -18.76 4.80 -5.34
N ALA A 145 -18.34 5.43 -4.25
CA ALA A 145 -18.03 6.86 -4.22
C ALA A 145 -16.90 7.19 -5.21
N ILE A 146 -15.81 6.42 -5.21
CA ILE A 146 -14.70 6.59 -6.17
C ILE A 146 -15.21 6.36 -7.60
N ARG A 147 -16.03 5.34 -7.82
CA ARG A 147 -16.63 5.02 -9.12
C ARG A 147 -17.52 6.15 -9.65
N SER A 148 -18.23 6.85 -8.76
CA SER A 148 -19.10 7.98 -9.14
C SER A 148 -18.30 9.22 -9.52
N GLY A 149 -17.12 9.42 -8.91
CA GLY A 149 -16.29 10.60 -9.10
C GLY A 149 -16.78 11.84 -8.33
N ASP A 150 -17.78 11.71 -7.45
CA ASP A 150 -18.28 12.81 -6.62
C ASP A 150 -17.39 13.01 -5.40
N GLU A 151 -16.72 14.17 -5.32
CA GLU A 151 -15.74 14.49 -4.29
C GLU A 151 -16.34 14.44 -2.88
N GLN A 152 -17.56 14.96 -2.69
CA GLN A 152 -18.19 15.00 -1.37
C GLN A 152 -18.53 13.59 -0.88
N THR A 153 -19.01 12.76 -1.78
CA THR A 153 -19.31 11.34 -1.48
C THR A 153 -18.02 10.57 -1.18
N VAL A 154 -16.92 10.86 -1.89
CA VAL A 154 -15.61 10.26 -1.59
C VAL A 154 -15.10 10.68 -0.22
N ILE A 155 -15.22 11.97 0.16
CA ILE A 155 -14.85 12.44 1.49
C ILE A 155 -15.67 11.72 2.56
N ALA A 156 -16.98 11.63 2.41
CA ALA A 156 -17.86 10.89 3.32
C ALA A 156 -17.49 9.39 3.41
N GLY A 157 -17.05 8.80 2.29
CA GLY A 157 -16.51 7.45 2.23
C GLY A 157 -15.22 7.30 3.03
N LEU A 158 -14.26 8.21 2.87
CA LEU A 158 -13.01 8.24 3.63
C LEU A 158 -13.26 8.40 5.13
N GLU A 159 -14.18 9.28 5.53
CA GLU A 159 -14.55 9.45 6.93
C GLU A 159 -15.09 8.19 7.60
N ARG A 160 -15.80 7.34 6.86
CA ARG A 160 -16.36 6.08 7.35
C ARG A 160 -15.34 4.95 7.37
N THR A 161 -14.32 5.03 6.51
CA THR A 161 -13.48 3.88 6.18
C THR A 161 -12.08 4.00 6.77
N VAL A 162 -11.46 5.19 6.75
CA VAL A 162 -10.09 5.37 7.26
C VAL A 162 -10.05 5.10 8.77
N GLY A 163 -9.16 4.18 9.16
CA GLY A 163 -9.00 3.72 10.53
C GLY A 163 -9.98 2.63 10.96
N ALA A 164 -10.87 2.16 10.06
CA ALA A 164 -11.79 1.09 10.39
C ALA A 164 -11.08 -0.27 10.44
N GLY A 165 -11.14 -0.92 11.58
CA GLY A 165 -10.45 -2.18 11.87
C GLY A 165 -9.66 -2.13 13.16
N ILE A 166 -8.83 -3.13 13.38
CA ILE A 166 -7.96 -3.26 14.55
C ILE A 166 -6.51 -3.44 14.13
N GLY A 167 -5.58 -3.14 15.04
CA GLY A 167 -4.16 -3.37 14.85
C GLY A 167 -3.38 -2.12 14.43
N LEU A 168 -2.10 -2.32 14.11
CA LEU A 168 -1.17 -1.25 13.73
C LEU A 168 -1.54 -0.65 12.37
N THR A 169 -2.01 -1.49 11.45
CA THR A 169 -2.63 -1.12 10.19
C THR A 169 -4.06 -1.65 10.19
N PRO A 170 -5.08 -0.80 10.43
CA PRO A 170 -6.48 -1.20 10.37
C PRO A 170 -6.84 -1.82 9.02
N SER A 171 -7.67 -2.85 9.03
CA SER A 171 -8.00 -3.65 7.84
C SER A 171 -8.48 -2.82 6.64
N ALA A 172 -9.31 -1.80 6.90
CA ALA A 172 -9.81 -0.93 5.84
C ALA A 172 -8.69 -0.09 5.20
N ASP A 173 -7.72 0.35 5.99
CA ASP A 173 -6.59 1.13 5.49
C ASP A 173 -5.70 0.29 4.58
N ASP A 174 -5.47 -0.99 4.92
CA ASP A 174 -4.74 -1.92 4.06
C ASP A 174 -5.47 -2.13 2.71
N VAL A 175 -6.81 -2.25 2.73
CA VAL A 175 -7.60 -2.33 1.49
C VAL A 175 -7.49 -1.02 0.68
N ILE A 176 -7.59 0.15 1.31
CA ILE A 176 -7.40 1.44 0.63
C ILE A 176 -5.99 1.54 0.02
N CYS A 177 -4.94 1.12 0.74
CA CYS A 177 -3.58 1.08 0.20
C CYS A 177 -3.50 0.23 -1.08
N GLY A 178 -4.11 -0.96 -1.06
CA GLY A 178 -4.19 -1.82 -2.24
C GLY A 178 -4.91 -1.18 -3.43
N MET A 179 -6.04 -0.51 -3.19
CA MET A 179 -6.74 0.27 -4.23
C MET A 179 -5.84 1.36 -4.83
N CYS A 180 -5.14 2.11 -3.97
CA CYS A 180 -4.21 3.15 -4.40
C CYS A 180 -3.10 2.58 -5.29
N HIS A 181 -2.53 1.43 -4.93
CA HIS A 181 -1.48 0.78 -5.72
C HIS A 181 -1.96 0.46 -7.13
N ALA A 182 -3.17 -0.13 -7.28
CA ALA A 182 -3.72 -0.45 -8.59
C ALA A 182 -4.03 0.82 -9.40
N LEU A 183 -4.72 1.78 -8.80
CA LEU A 183 -5.06 3.04 -9.46
C LEU A 183 -3.80 3.78 -9.92
N TYR A 184 -2.79 3.89 -9.06
CA TYR A 184 -1.53 4.55 -9.42
C TYR A 184 -0.81 3.82 -10.56
N MET A 185 -0.69 2.50 -10.47
CA MET A 185 0.04 1.67 -11.43
C MET A 185 -0.57 1.74 -12.84
N PHE A 186 -1.88 1.81 -12.94
CA PHE A 186 -2.61 1.90 -14.20
C PHE A 186 -2.96 3.34 -14.61
N GLY A 187 -2.45 4.35 -13.89
CA GLY A 187 -2.63 5.76 -14.23
C GLY A 187 -4.06 6.29 -14.06
N ALA A 188 -4.90 5.59 -13.29
CA ALA A 188 -6.30 5.92 -13.04
C ALA A 188 -6.53 6.60 -11.67
N GLY A 189 -7.72 7.15 -11.44
CA GLY A 189 -8.17 7.66 -10.14
C GLY A 189 -7.32 8.78 -9.54
N ARG A 190 -6.75 9.66 -10.35
CA ARG A 190 -5.82 10.73 -9.91
C ARG A 190 -6.46 11.66 -8.89
N GLU A 191 -7.72 11.99 -9.06
CA GLU A 191 -8.51 12.84 -8.17
C GLU A 191 -8.62 12.18 -6.79
N PHE A 192 -8.99 10.90 -6.74
CA PHE A 192 -9.06 10.14 -5.50
C PHE A 192 -7.70 10.07 -4.79
N LEU A 193 -6.62 9.75 -5.52
CA LEU A 193 -5.28 9.67 -4.94
C LEU A 193 -4.83 11.02 -4.35
N SER A 194 -5.15 12.12 -5.00
CA SER A 194 -4.86 13.47 -4.51
C SER A 194 -5.70 13.82 -3.29
N LEU A 195 -7.00 13.51 -3.33
CA LEU A 195 -7.93 13.75 -2.25
C LEU A 195 -7.56 12.95 -1.00
N LEU A 196 -7.22 11.67 -1.15
CA LEU A 196 -6.76 10.82 -0.04
C LEU A 196 -5.50 11.39 0.62
N ARG A 197 -4.51 11.84 -0.17
CA ARG A 197 -3.31 12.48 0.40
C ARG A 197 -3.64 13.71 1.22
N SER A 198 -4.54 14.55 0.71
CA SER A 198 -5.00 15.77 1.40
C SER A 198 -5.77 15.42 2.67
N TYR A 199 -6.67 14.44 2.60
CA TYR A 199 -7.45 13.95 3.72
C TYR A 199 -6.55 13.39 4.85
N VAL A 200 -5.62 12.50 4.50
CA VAL A 200 -4.68 11.90 5.48
C VAL A 200 -3.76 12.95 6.09
N LYS A 201 -3.33 13.96 5.32
CA LYS A 201 -2.53 15.07 5.86
C LYS A 201 -3.30 15.89 6.89
N ALA A 202 -4.59 16.15 6.66
CA ALA A 202 -5.42 16.95 7.52
C ALA A 202 -5.93 16.18 8.75
N PHE A 203 -6.36 14.94 8.59
CA PHE A 203 -7.12 14.19 9.57
C PHE A 203 -6.50 12.87 10.03
N GLY A 204 -5.45 12.38 9.37
CA GLY A 204 -4.89 11.04 9.59
C GLY A 204 -4.52 10.76 11.05
N ARG A 205 -3.91 11.72 11.77
CA ARG A 205 -3.51 11.56 13.18
C ARG A 205 -4.68 11.31 14.15
N GLY A 206 -5.89 11.73 13.79
CA GLY A 206 -7.08 11.52 14.62
C GLY A 206 -7.97 10.38 14.17
N ARG A 207 -7.70 9.80 13.00
CA ARG A 207 -8.55 8.79 12.36
C ARG A 207 -7.94 7.40 12.35
N THR A 208 -6.62 7.32 12.21
CA THR A 208 -5.91 6.03 12.16
C THR A 208 -4.59 6.10 12.92
N THR A 209 -3.83 5.03 12.93
CA THR A 209 -2.50 4.98 13.54
C THR A 209 -1.49 5.81 12.73
N LEU A 210 -0.38 6.24 13.36
CA LEU A 210 0.68 6.95 12.66
C LEU A 210 1.29 6.13 11.52
N VAL A 211 1.47 4.83 11.73
CA VAL A 211 2.00 3.89 10.73
C VAL A 211 1.06 3.81 9.54
N SER A 212 -0.23 3.61 9.80
CA SER A 212 -1.24 3.50 8.75
C SER A 212 -1.43 4.80 7.97
N ALA A 213 -1.45 5.96 8.67
CA ALA A 213 -1.49 7.26 8.02
C ALA A 213 -0.31 7.47 7.05
N GLN A 214 0.90 7.05 7.46
CA GLN A 214 2.06 7.10 6.58
C GLN A 214 1.91 6.16 5.38
N GLN A 215 1.45 4.92 5.59
CA GLN A 215 1.25 3.95 4.51
C GLN A 215 0.21 4.41 3.49
N LEU A 216 -0.94 4.94 3.93
CA LEU A 216 -1.96 5.53 3.06
C LEU A 216 -1.37 6.65 2.18
N LYS A 217 -0.56 7.52 2.77
CA LYS A 217 0.09 8.63 2.07
C LYS A 217 1.12 8.16 1.04
N LEU A 218 1.93 7.15 1.39
CA LEU A 218 2.92 6.53 0.51
C LEU A 218 2.22 5.79 -0.65
N SER A 219 1.19 5.00 -0.35
CA SER A 219 0.42 4.25 -1.34
C SER A 219 -0.26 5.15 -2.35
N ALA A 220 -0.88 6.26 -1.89
CA ALA A 220 -1.45 7.28 -2.77
C ALA A 220 -0.39 8.05 -3.59
N GLY A 221 0.88 7.97 -3.21
CA GLY A 221 2.05 8.45 -3.95
C GLY A 221 2.72 7.41 -4.85
N GLY A 222 2.14 6.20 -4.97
CA GLY A 222 2.68 5.12 -5.79
C GLY A 222 3.87 4.37 -5.17
N VAL A 223 4.10 4.54 -3.87
CA VAL A 223 5.16 3.81 -3.16
C VAL A 223 4.57 2.52 -2.61
N MET A 224 5.08 1.38 -3.04
CA MET A 224 4.57 0.06 -2.65
C MET A 224 5.71 -0.93 -2.38
N SER A 225 5.40 -2.02 -1.67
CA SER A 225 6.35 -3.11 -1.43
C SER A 225 6.64 -3.92 -2.68
N ASP A 226 7.83 -4.53 -2.76
CA ASP A 226 8.22 -5.34 -3.91
C ASP A 226 7.23 -6.48 -4.23
N PRO A 227 6.69 -7.27 -3.25
CA PRO A 227 5.72 -8.31 -3.56
C PRO A 227 4.44 -7.79 -4.22
N VAL A 228 3.93 -6.62 -3.78
CA VAL A 228 2.74 -6.00 -4.36
C VAL A 228 3.05 -5.47 -5.76
N PHE A 229 4.19 -4.82 -5.95
CA PHE A 229 4.63 -4.36 -7.26
C PHE A 229 4.72 -5.52 -8.27
N ARG A 230 5.37 -6.63 -7.89
CA ARG A 230 5.47 -7.83 -8.74
C ARG A 230 4.11 -8.43 -9.06
N LEU A 231 3.17 -8.42 -8.11
CA LEU A 231 1.80 -8.86 -8.35
C LEU A 231 1.11 -7.99 -9.40
N MET A 232 1.28 -6.67 -9.31
CA MET A 232 0.74 -5.73 -10.30
C MET A 232 1.36 -5.93 -11.68
N GLU A 233 2.67 -6.19 -11.77
CA GLU A 233 3.32 -6.56 -13.04
C GLU A 233 2.70 -7.83 -13.63
N CYS A 234 2.46 -8.87 -12.83
CA CYS A 234 1.80 -10.10 -13.30
C CYS A 234 0.42 -9.84 -13.90
N ILE A 235 -0.38 -8.97 -13.26
CA ILE A 235 -1.71 -8.59 -13.75
C ILE A 235 -1.59 -7.84 -15.08
N ALA A 236 -0.68 -6.86 -15.18
CA ALA A 236 -0.51 -6.02 -16.36
C ALA A 236 0.06 -6.79 -17.57
N GLN A 237 0.96 -7.73 -17.34
CA GLN A 237 1.68 -8.47 -18.38
C GLN A 237 1.01 -9.77 -18.80
N ASN A 238 -0.23 -10.03 -18.39
CA ASN A 238 -0.94 -11.29 -18.66
C ASN A 238 -0.12 -12.53 -18.24
N ALA A 239 0.45 -12.48 -17.02
CA ALA A 239 1.29 -13.55 -16.54
C ALA A 239 0.54 -14.90 -16.45
N PRO A 240 1.21 -16.05 -16.67
CA PRO A 240 0.62 -17.36 -16.47
C PRO A 240 0.15 -17.55 -15.02
N GLU A 241 -0.91 -18.36 -14.85
CA GLU A 241 -1.53 -18.65 -13.55
C GLU A 241 -0.51 -19.01 -12.47
N ASP A 242 0.45 -19.86 -12.79
CA ASP A 242 1.44 -20.35 -11.82
C ASP A 242 2.39 -19.24 -11.33
N THR A 243 2.72 -18.28 -12.21
CA THR A 243 3.51 -17.11 -11.86
C THR A 243 2.70 -16.17 -10.98
N MET A 244 1.46 -15.86 -11.33
CA MET A 244 0.57 -15.05 -10.52
C MET A 244 0.34 -15.68 -9.15
N ARG A 245 0.10 -17.00 -9.09
CA ARG A 245 -0.07 -17.74 -7.83
C ARG A 245 1.14 -17.59 -6.91
N ARG A 246 2.37 -17.81 -7.42
CA ARG A 246 3.59 -17.67 -6.62
C ARG A 246 3.77 -16.25 -6.10
N THR A 247 3.52 -15.26 -6.93
CA THR A 247 3.65 -13.84 -6.56
C THR A 247 2.58 -13.43 -5.54
N LEU A 248 1.35 -13.87 -5.75
CA LEU A 248 0.25 -13.65 -4.79
C LEU A 248 0.57 -14.28 -3.42
N CYS A 249 1.06 -15.52 -3.37
CA CYS A 249 1.43 -16.16 -2.11
C CYS A 249 2.45 -15.33 -1.32
N LYS A 250 3.44 -14.74 -1.99
CA LYS A 250 4.39 -13.83 -1.34
C LYS A 250 3.72 -12.54 -0.82
N ALA A 251 2.80 -11.96 -1.58
CA ALA A 251 2.09 -10.76 -1.15
C ALA A 251 1.18 -11.01 0.06
N VAL A 252 0.48 -12.16 0.13
CA VAL A 252 -0.40 -12.49 1.26
C VAL A 252 0.36 -12.94 2.52
N GLU A 253 1.66 -13.25 2.43
CA GLU A 253 2.49 -13.55 3.60
C GLU A 253 2.73 -12.34 4.50
N TYR A 254 2.63 -11.12 3.96
CA TYR A 254 2.83 -9.89 4.70
C TYR A 254 1.83 -9.75 5.85
N GLY A 255 2.35 -9.55 7.06
CA GLY A 255 1.56 -9.37 8.27
C GLY A 255 0.67 -10.57 8.63
N SER A 256 -0.22 -10.35 9.57
CA SER A 256 -1.21 -11.36 10.00
C SER A 256 -2.37 -11.49 9.00
N SER A 257 -2.93 -10.37 8.58
CA SER A 257 -4.06 -10.24 7.63
C SER A 257 -3.76 -9.23 6.52
N SER A 258 -2.88 -8.25 6.77
CA SER A 258 -2.62 -7.08 5.93
C SER A 258 -2.30 -7.42 4.48
N GLY A 259 -1.52 -8.48 4.22
CA GLY A 259 -1.22 -8.91 2.84
C GLY A 259 -2.47 -9.33 2.06
N THR A 260 -3.41 -10.02 2.71
CA THR A 260 -4.69 -10.38 2.08
C THR A 260 -5.56 -9.15 1.85
N GLU A 261 -5.62 -8.25 2.83
CA GLU A 261 -6.41 -7.01 2.76
C GLU A 261 -5.87 -6.06 1.70
N LEU A 262 -4.55 -5.92 1.57
CA LEU A 262 -3.90 -5.24 0.44
C LEU A 262 -4.33 -5.85 -0.91
N CYS A 263 -4.32 -7.19 -1.02
CA CYS A 263 -4.75 -7.88 -2.24
C CYS A 263 -6.25 -7.69 -2.53
N MET A 264 -7.11 -7.61 -1.51
CA MET A 264 -8.52 -7.23 -1.67
C MET A 264 -8.64 -5.83 -2.28
N GLY A 265 -7.81 -4.90 -1.82
CA GLY A 265 -7.73 -3.54 -2.35
C GLY A 265 -7.19 -3.49 -3.78
N VAL A 266 -6.13 -4.23 -4.09
CA VAL A 266 -5.60 -4.35 -5.47
C VAL A 266 -6.69 -4.84 -6.43
N LEU A 267 -7.46 -5.86 -6.04
CA LEU A 267 -8.58 -6.35 -6.85
C LEU A 267 -9.64 -5.27 -7.11
N ALA A 268 -10.03 -4.55 -6.06
CA ALA A 268 -11.00 -3.45 -6.18
C ALA A 268 -10.47 -2.31 -7.08
N GLY A 269 -9.21 -1.91 -6.89
CA GLY A 269 -8.58 -0.91 -7.74
C GLY A 269 -8.51 -1.32 -9.21
N CYS A 270 -8.21 -2.58 -9.50
CA CYS A 270 -8.28 -3.11 -10.87
C CYS A 270 -9.70 -3.05 -11.46
N CYS A 271 -10.75 -3.31 -10.65
CA CYS A 271 -12.13 -3.15 -11.09
C CYS A 271 -12.48 -1.68 -11.41
N LEU A 272 -12.00 -0.73 -10.60
CA LEU A 272 -12.15 0.71 -10.87
C LEU A 272 -11.48 1.13 -12.17
N VAL A 273 -10.24 0.68 -12.41
CA VAL A 273 -9.51 0.94 -13.67
C VAL A 273 -10.28 0.44 -14.89
N SER A 274 -10.81 -0.77 -14.85
CA SER A 274 -11.59 -1.34 -15.96
C SER A 274 -12.86 -0.52 -16.25
N THR A 275 -13.49 0.03 -15.22
CA THR A 275 -14.69 0.88 -15.36
C THR A 275 -14.34 2.24 -15.98
N GLU A 276 -13.23 2.83 -15.60
CA GLU A 276 -12.75 4.12 -16.13
C GLU A 276 -12.33 3.98 -17.60
N ALA A 277 -11.59 2.93 -17.94
CA ALA A 277 -11.23 2.63 -19.33
C ALA A 277 -12.47 2.44 -20.22
N ALA A 278 -13.50 1.76 -19.72
CA ALA A 278 -14.76 1.61 -20.43
C ALA A 278 -15.46 2.95 -20.68
N ARG A 279 -15.44 3.88 -19.71
CA ARG A 279 -16.00 5.24 -19.89
C ARG A 279 -15.22 6.07 -20.90
N GLN A 280 -13.90 6.03 -20.87
CA GLN A 280 -13.05 6.74 -21.84
C GLN A 280 -13.29 6.25 -23.26
N THR A 281 -13.44 4.93 -23.46
CA THR A 281 -13.75 4.33 -24.78
C THR A 281 -15.09 4.81 -25.32
N VAL A 282 -16.11 4.94 -24.46
CA VAL A 282 -17.44 5.47 -24.85
C VAL A 282 -17.36 6.95 -25.20
N CYS A 283 -16.57 7.76 -24.51
CA CYS A 283 -16.36 9.17 -24.83
C CYS A 283 -15.63 9.37 -26.17
N PHE A 284 -14.64 8.52 -26.49
CA PHE A 284 -13.96 8.54 -27.80
C PHE A 284 -14.91 8.16 -28.95
N ALA A 285 -15.77 7.16 -28.75
CA ALA A 285 -16.78 6.77 -29.74
C ALA A 285 -17.86 7.83 -29.97
N ALA A 286 -18.11 8.72 -28.99
CA ALA A 286 -19.07 9.82 -29.09
C ALA A 286 -18.50 11.11 -29.71
N GLY A 287 -17.23 11.11 -30.10
CA GLY A 287 -16.53 12.17 -30.87
C GLY A 287 -16.45 13.51 -30.16
N LYS A 288 -15.28 13.88 -29.66
CA LYS A 288 -14.69 15.21 -29.82
C LYS A 288 -13.23 15.28 -29.39
N GLU A 289 -12.52 16.06 -30.17
CA GLU A 289 -11.13 16.42 -30.26
C GLU A 289 -10.33 16.52 -28.95
N SER A 290 -9.14 15.95 -29.05
CA SER A 290 -8.06 15.94 -28.08
C SER A 290 -7.45 17.32 -27.84
N GLY A 291 -7.46 17.79 -26.62
CA GLY A 291 -6.49 18.79 -26.15
C GLY A 291 -5.22 18.07 -25.71
N ASN A 292 -4.09 18.47 -26.27
CA ASN A 292 -2.74 18.03 -25.91
C ASN A 292 -2.49 18.12 -24.41
N TYR A 293 -2.23 17.00 -23.76
CA TYR A 293 -1.81 16.96 -22.38
C TYR A 293 -0.29 16.72 -22.28
N ASP A 294 0.43 17.81 -22.02
CA ASP A 294 1.87 17.84 -21.80
C ASP A 294 2.24 17.56 -20.32
N GLY A 295 1.40 16.79 -19.63
CA GLY A 295 1.53 16.51 -18.19
C GLY A 295 2.39 15.31 -17.78
N GLN A 296 2.94 14.55 -18.73
CA GLN A 296 3.67 13.32 -18.41
C GLN A 296 5.14 13.52 -17.95
N LYS A 297 5.72 14.71 -18.12
CA LYS A 297 7.13 14.97 -17.78
C LYS A 297 7.39 15.41 -16.34
N GLU A 298 6.41 15.90 -15.61
CA GLU A 298 6.65 16.41 -14.23
C GLU A 298 6.67 15.36 -13.12
N PHE A 299 6.20 14.14 -13.37
CA PHE A 299 6.08 13.11 -12.33
C PHE A 299 7.33 12.23 -12.14
N CYS A 300 8.25 12.25 -13.11
CA CYS A 300 9.43 11.36 -13.09
C CYS A 300 10.69 12.00 -12.46
N ASP A 301 10.75 13.32 -12.21
CA ASP A 301 11.99 14.03 -11.90
C ASP A 301 12.20 14.47 -10.44
N LYS A 302 11.30 14.15 -9.52
CA LYS A 302 11.57 14.41 -8.09
C LYS A 302 12.12 13.15 -7.39
N LYS A 303 13.42 12.89 -7.56
CA LYS A 303 14.23 12.03 -6.70
C LYS A 303 14.14 12.55 -5.25
N GLN A 304 13.22 12.01 -4.45
CA GLN A 304 13.35 12.14 -3.01
C GLN A 304 14.40 11.14 -2.52
N VAL A 305 15.66 11.54 -2.65
CA VAL A 305 16.74 10.90 -1.92
C VAL A 305 16.58 11.31 -0.46
N LEU A 306 16.26 10.35 0.40
CA LEU A 306 16.45 10.53 1.84
C LEU A 306 17.96 10.69 2.08
N ARG A 307 18.45 11.93 2.08
CA ARG A 307 19.75 12.24 2.66
C ARG A 307 19.55 12.19 4.17
N LEU A 308 20.05 11.13 4.80
CA LEU A 308 20.34 11.16 6.23
C LEU A 308 21.48 12.19 6.37
N CYS A 309 21.16 13.36 6.91
CA CYS A 309 22.19 14.36 7.23
C CYS A 309 23.15 13.77 8.26
N PRO A 310 24.45 13.77 8.00
CA PRO A 310 25.41 13.53 9.06
C PRO A 310 25.35 14.72 10.02
N SER A 311 25.08 14.46 11.29
CA SER A 311 25.23 15.44 12.35
C SER A 311 26.71 15.61 12.69
N ASP A 312 27.43 16.40 11.86
CA ASP A 312 28.69 16.99 12.26
C ASP A 312 28.51 18.51 12.20
N GLU A 313 28.22 19.11 13.38
CA GLU A 313 28.58 20.45 13.80
C GLU A 313 27.69 20.91 14.95
N ALA A 314 28.01 20.49 16.16
CA ALA A 314 27.72 21.25 17.38
C ALA A 314 28.42 20.63 18.58
N CYS A 315 29.76 20.79 18.62
CA CYS A 315 30.53 20.79 19.86
C CYS A 315 31.71 21.76 19.69
N ARG A 316 31.43 23.02 19.98
CA ARG A 316 32.39 23.96 20.57
C ARG A 316 31.63 24.93 21.48
#